data_fbae252031fd9756e1fd7c72eecd20b3
#
_entry.id   fbae252031fd9756e1fd7c72eecd20b3
#
_cell.length_a   1.000
_cell.length_b   1.000
_cell.length_c   1.000
_cell.angle_alpha   90.00
_cell.angle_beta   90.00
_cell.angle_gamma   90.00
#
_symmetry.space_group_name_H-M   'P 1'
#
loop_
_entity.id
_entity.type
_entity.pdbx_description
1 polymer ?
#
loop_
_entity_poly.entity_id
_entity_poly.type
_entity_poly.pdbx_seq_one_letter_code
_entity_poly.pdbx_strand_id
1 'polypeptide(L)'
;VLGLCFLGIKMYEYNSKFSHGIYPDKPHSLIYEKPDLYYLQAVKLRVRELDAVPAESTTLIAESPGGAAGAADPPEAEGESKEAAAAAPGTTDKDASTPPTAESAAATPEEEAPKTATDNDKLYQWPEYAAVHFQDKRGIRALAQVIYPLDDNWVIAAKYVQGLRDNPPELDADGQRILNRWLEHGEVKEMVDDAVKLSADSGAEQKFFGINEKDHKTKLPIMIPSGNMWASTYFLLTGFHALHVLVGLIVFALLMFPKLDSSRADTIENTGLYWHFVDLVWIFLFPLLYLF
;
A
#
# COMPACT_ATOMS: atom_id res chain seq x y z
N VAL A 1 -0.21 17.72 -28.88
CA VAL A 1 1.06 17.54 -28.15
C VAL A 1 0.81 17.58 -26.64
N LEU A 2 0.23 18.65 -26.09
CA LEU A 2 0.00 18.80 -24.64
C LEU A 2 -0.82 17.65 -24.01
N GLY A 3 -1.88 17.18 -24.68
CA GLY A 3 -2.67 16.06 -24.20
C GLY A 3 -1.90 14.74 -24.12
N LEU A 4 -0.98 14.48 -25.06
CA LEU A 4 -0.09 13.32 -24.99
C LEU A 4 0.93 13.43 -23.86
N CYS A 5 1.49 14.62 -23.65
CA CYS A 5 2.37 14.87 -22.50
C CYS A 5 1.62 14.63 -21.16
N PHE A 6 0.38 15.09 -21.06
CA PHE A 6 -0.46 14.85 -19.88
C PHE A 6 -0.66 13.36 -19.61
N LEU A 7 -1.03 12.57 -20.64
CA LEU A 7 -1.18 11.12 -20.49
C LEU A 7 0.12 10.43 -20.08
N GLY A 8 1.26 10.87 -20.64
CA GLY A 8 2.59 10.34 -20.25
C GLY A 8 2.92 10.61 -18.78
N ILE A 9 2.66 11.84 -18.30
CA ILE A 9 2.87 12.21 -16.88
C ILE A 9 1.94 11.38 -15.99
N LYS A 10 0.67 11.20 -16.36
CA LYS A 10 -0.28 10.39 -15.59
C LYS A 10 0.13 8.92 -15.53
N MET A 11 0.64 8.37 -16.61
CA MET A 11 1.13 6.99 -16.62
C MET A 11 2.34 6.81 -15.70
N TYR A 12 3.25 7.77 -15.69
CA TYR A 12 4.38 7.80 -14.76
C TYR A 12 3.91 7.91 -13.31
N GLU A 13 2.98 8.81 -13.01
CA GLU A 13 2.41 9.01 -11.67
C GLU A 13 1.70 7.75 -11.15
N TYR A 14 0.90 7.09 -12.00
CA TYR A 14 0.24 5.83 -11.64
C TYR A 14 1.24 4.72 -11.35
N ASN A 15 2.25 4.58 -12.20
CA ASN A 15 3.32 3.60 -11.97
C ASN A 15 4.04 3.85 -10.64
N SER A 16 4.32 5.12 -10.30
CA SER A 16 4.91 5.50 -9.02
C SER A 16 4.00 5.13 -7.84
N LYS A 17 2.69 5.44 -7.91
CA LYS A 17 1.74 5.07 -6.85
C LYS A 17 1.64 3.55 -6.67
N PHE A 18 1.56 2.80 -7.76
CA PHE A 18 1.53 1.34 -7.71
C PHE A 18 2.84 0.75 -7.16
N SER A 19 3.98 1.34 -7.46
CA SER A 19 5.25 0.91 -6.89
C SER A 19 5.31 1.09 -5.36
N HIS A 20 4.58 2.06 -4.81
CA HIS A 20 4.44 2.27 -3.38
C HIS A 20 3.29 1.46 -2.74
N GLY A 21 2.63 0.59 -3.49
CA GLY A 21 1.51 -0.23 -2.99
C GLY A 21 0.21 0.54 -2.79
N ILE A 22 0.06 1.70 -3.43
CA ILE A 22 -1.18 2.50 -3.40
C ILE A 22 -2.07 2.03 -4.53
N TYR A 23 -3.05 1.20 -4.20
CA TYR A 23 -4.05 0.67 -5.12
C TYR A 23 -5.45 1.09 -4.68
N PRO A 24 -6.44 1.11 -5.59
CA PRO A 24 -7.82 1.46 -5.26
C PRO A 24 -8.43 0.56 -4.20
N ASP A 25 -8.05 -0.74 -4.17
CA ASP A 25 -8.60 -1.72 -3.25
C ASP A 25 -7.67 -2.94 -3.06
N LYS A 26 -7.96 -3.75 -2.03
CA LYS A 26 -7.31 -5.05 -1.78
C LYS A 26 -7.63 -6.04 -2.92
N PRO A 27 -6.76 -7.03 -3.18
CA PRO A 27 -5.64 -7.48 -2.34
C PRO A 27 -4.32 -6.75 -2.55
N HIS A 28 -4.20 -5.86 -3.52
CA HIS A 28 -2.92 -5.24 -3.89
C HIS A 28 -2.58 -3.99 -3.06
N SER A 29 -3.59 -3.36 -2.42
CA SER A 29 -3.37 -2.19 -1.58
C SER A 29 -2.63 -2.55 -0.30
N LEU A 30 -1.55 -1.83 -0.03
CA LEU A 30 -0.83 -1.86 1.25
C LEU A 30 -1.39 -0.86 2.26
N ILE A 31 -2.48 -0.17 1.94
CA ILE A 31 -3.11 0.84 2.78
C ILE A 31 -4.06 0.18 3.77
N TYR A 32 -3.90 0.52 5.04
CA TYR A 32 -4.79 0.15 6.14
C TYR A 32 -5.34 1.43 6.79
N GLU A 33 -6.62 1.43 7.12
CA GLU A 33 -7.30 2.63 7.63
C GLU A 33 -7.22 2.77 9.15
N LYS A 34 -6.96 1.67 9.85
CA LYS A 34 -6.97 1.61 11.32
C LYS A 34 -5.75 0.85 11.82
N PRO A 35 -5.14 1.32 12.93
CA PRO A 35 -4.08 0.59 13.62
C PRO A 35 -4.68 -0.52 14.49
N ASP A 36 -5.20 -1.56 13.85
CA ASP A 36 -5.83 -2.71 14.48
C ASP A 36 -4.96 -3.98 14.34
N LEU A 37 -5.50 -5.10 14.84
CA LEU A 37 -4.81 -6.39 14.76
C LEU A 37 -4.62 -6.87 13.31
N TYR A 38 -5.49 -6.49 12.38
CA TYR A 38 -5.34 -6.85 10.95
C TYR A 38 -4.15 -6.14 10.33
N TYR A 39 -3.95 -4.85 10.66
CA TYR A 39 -2.75 -4.11 10.27
C TYR A 39 -1.48 -4.79 10.83
N LEU A 40 -1.49 -5.12 12.12
CA LEU A 40 -0.37 -5.79 12.77
C LEU A 40 -0.04 -7.15 12.12
N GLN A 41 -1.07 -7.95 11.81
CA GLN A 41 -0.88 -9.22 11.11
C GLN A 41 -0.27 -9.04 9.73
N ALA A 42 -0.72 -8.02 8.99
CA ALA A 42 -0.16 -7.71 7.67
C ALA A 42 1.31 -7.28 7.75
N VAL A 43 1.67 -6.45 8.73
CA VAL A 43 3.09 -6.09 9.00
C VAL A 43 3.91 -7.33 9.32
N LYS A 44 3.41 -8.18 10.22
CA LYS A 44 4.09 -9.42 10.64
C LYS A 44 4.33 -10.38 9.47
N LEU A 45 3.33 -10.57 8.62
CA LEU A 45 3.47 -11.40 7.43
C LEU A 45 4.50 -10.83 6.46
N ARG A 46 4.46 -9.52 6.23
CA ARG A 46 5.37 -8.87 5.29
C ARG A 46 6.80 -8.85 5.79
N VAL A 47 7.02 -8.64 7.09
CA VAL A 47 8.35 -8.73 7.71
C VAL A 47 8.93 -10.13 7.53
N ARG A 48 8.13 -11.19 7.76
CA ARG A 48 8.57 -12.56 7.53
C ARG A 48 8.89 -12.88 6.07
N GLU A 49 8.13 -12.33 5.12
CA GLU A 49 8.43 -12.47 3.70
C GLU A 49 9.77 -11.82 3.34
N LEU A 50 10.04 -10.63 3.88
CA LEU A 50 11.31 -9.93 3.66
C LEU A 50 12.51 -10.70 4.23
N ASP A 51 12.35 -11.32 5.41
CA ASP A 51 13.39 -12.13 6.04
C ASP A 51 13.61 -13.48 5.32
N ALA A 52 12.58 -13.99 4.63
CA ALA A 52 12.67 -15.24 3.89
C ALA A 52 13.35 -15.12 2.51
N VAL A 53 13.53 -13.89 2.00
CA VAL A 53 14.22 -13.65 0.72
C VAL A 53 15.72 -13.71 0.95
N PRO A 54 16.47 -14.70 0.37
CA PRO A 54 17.92 -14.77 0.49
C PRO A 54 18.58 -13.49 -0.03
N ALA A 55 19.58 -12.98 0.67
CA ALA A 55 20.32 -11.76 0.31
C ALA A 55 20.92 -11.80 -1.12
N GLU A 56 21.16 -12.97 -1.67
CA GLU A 56 21.69 -13.17 -3.03
C GLU A 56 20.70 -12.79 -4.15
N SER A 57 19.39 -12.84 -3.90
CA SER A 57 18.41 -12.45 -4.91
C SER A 57 18.24 -10.93 -5.03
N THR A 58 18.69 -10.17 -4.05
CA THR A 58 18.61 -8.69 -4.05
C THR A 58 19.65 -8.07 -4.97
N THR A 59 20.80 -8.73 -5.20
CA THR A 59 21.86 -8.25 -6.10
C THR A 59 21.54 -8.43 -7.58
N LEU A 60 20.74 -9.43 -7.94
CA LEU A 60 20.38 -9.68 -9.34
C LEU A 60 19.31 -8.73 -9.91
N ILE A 61 18.60 -8.02 -9.05
CA ILE A 61 17.57 -7.03 -9.48
C ILE A 61 18.18 -5.62 -9.65
N ALA A 62 19.38 -5.38 -9.09
CA ALA A 62 20.07 -4.09 -9.15
C ALA A 62 20.90 -3.87 -10.43
N GLU A 63 21.16 -4.92 -11.24
CA GLU A 63 21.93 -4.85 -12.48
C GLU A 63 21.07 -5.23 -13.70
N SER A 64 20.04 -4.46 -14.00
CA SER A 64 19.44 -4.47 -15.33
C SER A 64 19.57 -3.06 -15.93
N PRO A 65 20.59 -2.84 -16.79
CA PRO A 65 20.67 -1.58 -17.51
C PRO A 65 19.57 -1.54 -18.56
N GLY A 66 18.90 -0.39 -18.64
CA GLY A 66 17.91 -0.12 -19.67
C GLY A 66 18.44 -0.43 -21.07
N GLY A 67 17.73 -1.26 -21.79
CA GLY A 67 18.01 -1.62 -23.16
C GLY A 67 16.71 -1.82 -23.92
N ALA A 68 16.61 -1.05 -24.96
CA ALA A 68 15.53 -0.84 -25.91
C ALA A 68 14.89 -2.09 -26.52
N ALA A 69 13.64 -1.93 -26.85
CA ALA A 69 12.91 -2.35 -28.05
C ALA A 69 13.27 -3.69 -28.70
N GLY A 70 12.29 -4.56 -28.77
CA GLY A 70 12.25 -5.70 -29.68
C GLY A 70 10.87 -6.32 -29.68
N ALA A 71 10.05 -5.93 -30.63
CA ALA A 71 8.80 -6.56 -30.96
C ALA A 71 9.03 -8.00 -31.40
N ALA A 72 8.28 -8.93 -30.85
CA ALA A 72 8.07 -10.24 -31.47
C ALA A 72 6.64 -10.69 -31.14
N ASP A 73 5.88 -10.93 -32.19
CA ASP A 73 4.54 -11.47 -32.21
C ASP A 73 4.43 -12.85 -31.52
N PRO A 74 3.30 -13.14 -30.88
CA PRO A 74 2.98 -14.51 -30.47
C PRO A 74 2.27 -15.25 -31.63
N PRO A 75 2.48 -16.56 -31.76
CA PRO A 75 1.82 -17.38 -32.80
C PRO A 75 0.37 -17.66 -32.45
N GLU A 76 -0.47 -17.57 -33.46
CA GLU A 76 -1.85 -18.03 -33.51
C GLU A 76 -1.95 -19.53 -33.23
N ALA A 77 -2.90 -19.93 -32.42
CA ALA A 77 -3.44 -21.30 -32.41
C ALA A 77 -4.95 -21.24 -32.38
N GLU A 78 -5.52 -21.61 -33.50
CA GLU A 78 -6.94 -21.91 -33.70
C GLU A 78 -7.35 -23.16 -32.92
N GLY A 79 -8.63 -23.24 -32.56
CA GLY A 79 -9.27 -24.54 -32.25
C GLY A 79 -10.42 -24.44 -31.27
N GLU A 80 -11.57 -24.21 -31.85
CA GLU A 80 -12.87 -24.92 -31.75
C GLU A 80 -13.66 -24.96 -30.44
N SER A 81 -14.80 -24.41 -30.60
CA SER A 81 -16.02 -24.48 -29.80
C SER A 81 -16.52 -25.91 -29.60
N LYS A 82 -17.08 -26.20 -28.41
CA LYS A 82 -18.29 -27.02 -28.29
C LYS A 82 -19.12 -26.66 -27.05
N GLU A 83 -20.33 -26.31 -27.34
CA GLU A 83 -21.53 -26.06 -26.56
C GLU A 83 -22.12 -27.35 -26.01
N ALA A 84 -22.66 -27.33 -24.77
CA ALA A 84 -23.84 -28.07 -24.27
C ALA A 84 -24.01 -27.79 -22.78
N ALA A 85 -24.96 -27.02 -22.38
CA ALA A 85 -26.38 -27.21 -22.10
C ALA A 85 -26.66 -28.06 -20.85
N ALA A 86 -27.20 -27.33 -19.83
CA ALA A 86 -28.33 -27.63 -18.94
C ALA A 86 -28.41 -28.91 -18.11
N ALA A 87 -28.55 -28.79 -16.80
CA ALA A 87 -29.75 -29.07 -16.02
C ALA A 87 -29.46 -29.21 -14.52
N ALA A 88 -30.12 -28.43 -13.68
CA ALA A 88 -30.52 -28.81 -12.32
C ALA A 88 -31.90 -29.49 -12.42
N PRO A 89 -32.53 -30.07 -11.37
CA PRO A 89 -32.34 -29.89 -9.92
C PRO A 89 -32.49 -31.24 -9.13
N GLY A 90 -32.39 -31.16 -7.80
CA GLY A 90 -32.84 -32.23 -6.91
C GLY A 90 -32.46 -32.07 -5.44
N THR A 91 -33.39 -31.55 -4.67
CA THR A 91 -33.51 -31.57 -3.21
C THR A 91 -33.49 -32.99 -2.63
N THR A 92 -32.90 -33.17 -1.44
CA THR A 92 -33.57 -33.72 -0.22
C THR A 92 -32.60 -33.86 0.94
N ASP A 93 -33.02 -33.28 2.02
CA ASP A 93 -32.99 -33.58 3.46
C ASP A 93 -32.27 -34.84 3.98
N LYS A 94 -31.63 -34.65 5.09
CA LYS A 94 -31.78 -35.18 6.45
C LYS A 94 -30.54 -35.72 7.15
N ASP A 95 -30.42 -35.13 8.31
CA ASP A 95 -30.20 -35.68 9.67
C ASP A 95 -28.81 -36.18 10.11
N ALA A 96 -28.42 -35.46 11.09
CA ALA A 96 -28.09 -35.86 12.48
C ALA A 96 -26.79 -36.63 12.77
N SER A 97 -26.11 -36.01 13.68
CA SER A 97 -25.52 -36.58 14.89
C SER A 97 -23.99 -36.73 14.98
N THR A 98 -23.52 -36.00 15.95
CA THR A 98 -22.52 -36.31 17.02
C THR A 98 -21.04 -36.32 16.64
N PRO A 99 -20.24 -35.61 17.47
CA PRO A 99 -18.79 -35.51 17.31
C PRO A 99 -18.08 -36.75 17.86
N PRO A 100 -16.94 -37.13 17.32
CA PRO A 100 -16.07 -38.06 18.01
C PRO A 100 -15.06 -37.31 18.91
N THR A 101 -15.00 -37.84 20.08
CA THR A 101 -14.16 -37.71 21.23
C THR A 101 -12.67 -37.57 20.89
N ALA A 102 -12.05 -36.69 21.64
CA ALA A 102 -10.61 -36.52 21.75
C ALA A 102 -9.91 -37.83 22.10
N GLU A 103 -8.90 -38.16 21.33
CA GLU A 103 -7.83 -39.05 21.80
C GLU A 103 -6.47 -38.44 21.51
N SER A 104 -5.80 -38.24 22.59
CA SER A 104 -4.47 -37.76 22.87
C SER A 104 -3.40 -38.41 21.99
N ALA A 105 -2.64 -37.60 21.27
CA ALA A 105 -1.26 -37.89 20.95
C ALA A 105 -0.43 -36.66 21.29
N ALA A 106 0.18 -36.74 22.46
CA ALA A 106 1.21 -35.80 22.89
C ALA A 106 2.43 -35.97 21.98
N ALA A 107 2.56 -35.05 21.01
CA ALA A 107 3.84 -34.76 20.39
C ALA A 107 4.43 -33.60 21.20
N THR A 108 5.46 -33.88 21.96
CA THR A 108 6.35 -32.93 22.60
C THR A 108 6.87 -31.98 21.53
N PRO A 109 6.66 -30.66 21.66
CA PRO A 109 7.33 -29.71 20.76
C PRO A 109 8.82 -29.80 21.14
N GLU A 110 9.65 -30.23 20.22
CA GLU A 110 11.08 -29.95 20.28
C GLU A 110 11.21 -28.43 20.48
N GLU A 111 11.82 -28.08 21.59
CA GLU A 111 12.22 -26.73 21.96
C GLU A 111 13.24 -26.25 20.93
N GLU A 112 12.72 -25.69 19.81
CA GLU A 112 13.53 -24.98 18.80
C GLU A 112 14.28 -23.88 19.55
N ALA A 113 15.59 -24.00 19.66
CA ALA A 113 16.44 -22.96 20.20
C ALA A 113 16.07 -21.61 19.60
N PRO A 114 15.99 -20.53 20.41
CA PRO A 114 15.52 -19.25 19.93
C PRO A 114 16.41 -18.79 18.76
N LYS A 115 15.88 -18.86 17.54
CA LYS A 115 16.45 -18.18 16.38
C LYS A 115 16.69 -16.75 16.82
N THR A 116 17.92 -16.26 16.73
CA THR A 116 18.24 -14.86 16.99
C THR A 116 17.29 -14.02 16.14
N ALA A 117 16.33 -13.34 16.81
CA ALA A 117 15.33 -12.54 16.12
C ALA A 117 16.04 -11.54 15.21
N THR A 118 15.70 -11.54 13.94
CA THR A 118 16.23 -10.57 12.99
C THR A 118 15.84 -9.16 13.43
N ASP A 119 16.56 -8.14 12.95
CA ASP A 119 16.28 -6.75 13.34
C ASP A 119 14.84 -6.37 12.98
N ASN A 120 14.35 -6.89 11.88
CA ASN A 120 12.97 -6.70 11.42
C ASN A 120 11.92 -7.33 12.36
N ASP A 121 12.22 -8.47 12.99
CA ASP A 121 11.31 -9.12 13.93
C ASP A 121 11.00 -8.24 15.16
N LYS A 122 11.90 -7.35 15.52
CA LYS A 122 11.74 -6.45 16.68
C LYS A 122 10.58 -5.47 16.49
N LEU A 123 10.24 -5.13 15.24
CA LEU A 123 9.25 -4.10 14.93
C LEU A 123 7.84 -4.39 15.46
N TYR A 124 7.37 -5.63 15.38
CA TYR A 124 5.98 -5.98 15.71
C TYR A 124 5.83 -6.68 17.05
N GLN A 125 6.90 -7.21 17.65
CA GLN A 125 6.82 -8.04 18.86
C GLN A 125 6.20 -7.32 20.06
N TRP A 126 6.64 -6.10 20.37
CA TRP A 126 6.06 -5.31 21.44
C TRP A 126 4.61 -4.88 21.16
N PRO A 127 4.27 -4.30 19.99
CA PRO A 127 2.89 -4.02 19.64
C PRO A 127 1.94 -5.21 19.72
N GLU A 128 2.39 -6.41 19.35
CA GLU A 128 1.63 -7.66 19.49
C GLU A 128 1.43 -8.03 20.96
N TYR A 129 2.52 -8.06 21.73
CA TYR A 129 2.50 -8.38 23.15
C TYR A 129 1.58 -7.44 23.93
N ALA A 130 1.72 -6.13 23.73
CA ALA A 130 0.91 -5.13 24.41
C ALA A 130 -0.59 -5.23 24.05
N ALA A 131 -0.89 -5.50 22.77
CA ALA A 131 -2.28 -5.65 22.32
C ALA A 131 -2.95 -6.90 22.90
N VAL A 132 -2.22 -7.99 23.07
CA VAL A 132 -2.74 -9.27 23.57
C VAL A 132 -2.86 -9.25 25.10
N HIS A 133 -1.78 -8.86 25.82
CA HIS A 133 -1.71 -8.99 27.27
C HIS A 133 -2.35 -7.81 28.02
N PHE A 134 -2.28 -6.61 27.45
CA PHE A 134 -2.80 -5.38 28.07
C PHE A 134 -3.98 -4.77 27.35
N GLN A 135 -4.43 -5.36 26.24
CA GLN A 135 -5.41 -4.76 25.30
C GLN A 135 -5.00 -3.33 24.84
N ASP A 136 -3.72 -3.02 24.91
CA ASP A 136 -3.18 -1.72 24.56
C ASP A 136 -2.83 -1.65 23.08
N LYS A 137 -3.63 -0.88 22.32
CA LYS A 137 -3.41 -0.66 20.87
C LYS A 137 -2.48 0.51 20.57
N ARG A 138 -1.96 1.23 21.58
CA ARG A 138 -1.04 2.36 21.35
C ARG A 138 0.28 1.89 20.74
N GLY A 139 0.74 0.68 21.07
CA GLY A 139 1.90 0.06 20.44
C GLY A 139 1.72 -0.14 18.92
N ILE A 140 0.52 -0.57 18.47
CA ILE A 140 0.21 -0.72 17.04
C ILE A 140 0.20 0.65 16.35
N ARG A 141 -0.33 1.69 17.00
CA ARG A 141 -0.30 3.06 16.47
C ARG A 141 1.13 3.58 16.34
N ALA A 142 1.97 3.34 17.35
CA ALA A 142 3.37 3.74 17.31
C ALA A 142 4.12 3.01 16.18
N LEU A 143 3.90 1.71 16.01
CA LEU A 143 4.45 0.95 14.89
C LEU A 143 4.03 1.55 13.54
N ALA A 144 2.75 1.92 13.38
CA ALA A 144 2.26 2.54 12.15
C ALA A 144 2.99 3.87 11.84
N GLN A 145 3.29 4.68 12.87
CA GLN A 145 4.04 5.93 12.72
C GLN A 145 5.54 5.70 12.47
N VAL A 146 6.11 4.62 12.95
CA VAL A 146 7.50 4.22 12.61
C VAL A 146 7.59 3.80 11.14
N ILE A 147 6.58 3.11 10.62
CA ILE A 147 6.55 2.66 9.23
C ILE A 147 6.26 3.81 8.28
N TYR A 148 5.19 4.56 8.52
CA TYR A 148 4.75 5.68 7.70
C TYR A 148 4.19 6.80 8.59
N PRO A 149 5.00 7.84 8.89
CA PRO A 149 4.56 8.98 9.69
C PRO A 149 3.44 9.76 8.98
N LEU A 150 2.40 10.09 9.72
CA LEU A 150 1.33 10.96 9.25
C LEU A 150 1.38 12.27 10.02
N ASP A 151 1.63 13.37 9.32
CA ASP A 151 1.71 14.71 9.89
C ASP A 151 2.45 14.70 11.25
N ASP A 152 1.90 15.35 12.28
CA ASP A 152 2.49 15.40 13.62
C ASP A 152 2.14 14.20 14.52
N ASN A 153 1.43 13.20 14.02
CA ASN A 153 0.99 12.04 14.83
C ASN A 153 2.16 11.20 15.33
N TRP A 154 3.31 11.22 14.64
CA TRP A 154 4.52 10.55 15.08
C TRP A 154 5.07 11.10 16.39
N VAL A 155 4.84 12.41 16.70
CA VAL A 155 5.23 13.02 17.97
C VAL A 155 4.45 12.41 19.14
N ILE A 156 3.15 12.10 18.92
CA ILE A 156 2.32 11.42 19.92
C ILE A 156 2.82 9.99 20.14
N ALA A 157 3.19 9.31 19.08
CA ALA A 157 3.78 7.98 19.15
C ALA A 157 5.13 8.00 19.89
N ALA A 158 5.99 8.96 19.61
CA ALA A 158 7.26 9.14 20.31
C ALA A 158 7.08 9.36 21.81
N LYS A 159 6.10 10.19 22.22
CA LYS A 159 5.76 10.40 23.64
C LYS A 159 5.30 9.12 24.32
N TYR A 160 4.53 8.28 23.62
CA TYR A 160 4.13 6.97 24.15
C TYR A 160 5.36 6.07 24.36
N VAL A 161 6.27 6.01 23.39
CA VAL A 161 7.51 5.22 23.50
C VAL A 161 8.41 5.73 24.62
N GLN A 162 8.54 7.05 24.74
CA GLN A 162 9.29 7.67 25.84
C GLN A 162 8.68 7.32 27.20
N GLY A 163 7.36 7.38 27.32
CA GLY A 163 6.65 6.97 28.54
C GLY A 163 6.89 5.51 28.93
N LEU A 164 7.00 4.60 27.96
CA LEU A 164 7.38 3.20 28.21
C LEU A 164 8.83 3.04 28.65
N ARG A 165 9.74 3.92 28.18
CA ARG A 165 11.14 3.93 28.61
C ARG A 165 11.28 4.44 30.04
N ASP A 166 10.55 5.50 30.37
CA ASP A 166 10.64 6.17 31.69
C ASP A 166 9.90 5.37 32.79
N ASN A 167 8.77 4.78 32.45
CA ASN A 167 7.89 4.02 33.34
C ASN A 167 7.42 2.74 32.65
N PRO A 168 8.27 1.69 32.59
CA PRO A 168 7.87 0.43 32.02
C PRO A 168 6.74 -0.21 32.85
N PRO A 169 5.73 -0.83 32.20
CA PRO A 169 4.71 -1.58 32.93
C PRO A 169 5.32 -2.79 33.66
N GLU A 170 4.60 -3.30 34.66
CA GLU A 170 5.00 -4.56 35.28
C GLU A 170 4.93 -5.70 34.26
N LEU A 171 6.05 -6.31 33.96
CA LEU A 171 6.21 -7.31 32.92
C LEU A 171 6.90 -8.56 33.47
N ASP A 172 6.57 -9.70 32.89
CA ASP A 172 7.38 -10.90 33.04
C ASP A 172 8.73 -10.78 32.31
N ALA A 173 9.60 -11.74 32.50
CA ALA A 173 10.96 -11.72 31.91
C ALA A 173 10.92 -11.68 30.37
N ASP A 174 9.90 -12.27 29.74
CA ASP A 174 9.73 -12.29 28.27
C ASP A 174 9.23 -10.95 27.76
N GLY A 175 8.23 -10.38 28.41
CA GLY A 175 7.72 -9.05 28.08
C GLY A 175 8.79 -7.97 28.21
N GLN A 176 9.64 -8.07 29.26
CA GLN A 176 10.76 -7.14 29.45
C GLN A 176 11.78 -7.25 28.32
N ARG A 177 12.11 -8.46 27.87
CA ARG A 177 13.02 -8.67 26.73
C ARG A 177 12.44 -8.13 25.42
N ILE A 178 11.14 -8.35 25.19
CA ILE A 178 10.44 -7.88 23.99
C ILE A 178 10.40 -6.34 23.98
N LEU A 179 10.04 -5.72 25.11
CA LEU A 179 10.02 -4.26 25.23
C LEU A 179 11.39 -3.64 24.98
N ASN A 180 12.44 -4.17 25.64
CA ASN A 180 13.78 -3.63 25.49
C ASN A 180 14.29 -3.73 24.05
N ARG A 181 14.05 -4.86 23.37
CA ARG A 181 14.42 -5.03 21.96
C ARG A 181 13.71 -4.01 21.05
N TRP A 182 12.44 -3.75 21.32
CA TRP A 182 11.67 -2.79 20.54
C TRP A 182 12.16 -1.36 20.77
N LEU A 183 12.45 -0.98 22.00
CA LEU A 183 13.00 0.32 22.37
C LEU A 183 14.42 0.56 21.83
N GLU A 184 15.18 -0.52 21.60
CA GLU A 184 16.51 -0.48 21.00
C GLU A 184 16.49 -0.45 19.46
N HIS A 185 15.35 -0.69 18.83
CA HIS A 185 15.25 -0.65 17.37
C HIS A 185 15.60 0.74 16.85
N GLY A 186 16.47 0.82 15.81
CA GLY A 186 17.03 2.09 15.32
C GLY A 186 15.97 3.12 14.97
N GLU A 187 14.93 2.74 14.22
CA GLU A 187 13.87 3.64 13.81
C GLU A 187 12.99 4.14 14.97
N VAL A 188 12.75 3.28 15.97
CA VAL A 188 12.00 3.66 17.18
C VAL A 188 12.79 4.68 17.99
N LYS A 189 14.10 4.49 18.13
CA LYS A 189 15.00 5.46 18.80
C LYS A 189 15.03 6.79 18.06
N GLU A 190 15.21 6.76 16.74
CA GLU A 190 15.27 7.97 15.92
C GLU A 190 13.99 8.78 16.03
N MET A 191 12.81 8.13 15.98
CA MET A 191 11.51 8.79 16.16
C MET A 191 11.45 9.54 17.51
N VAL A 192 11.94 8.94 18.60
CA VAL A 192 11.94 9.57 19.92
C VAL A 192 12.96 10.72 19.98
N ASP A 193 14.17 10.51 19.46
CA ASP A 193 15.23 11.52 19.47
C ASP A 193 14.84 12.76 18.66
N ASP A 194 14.17 12.57 17.52
CA ASP A 194 13.68 13.67 16.70
C ASP A 194 12.51 14.41 17.38
N ALA A 195 11.61 13.70 18.08
CA ALA A 195 10.56 14.34 18.86
C ALA A 195 11.11 15.17 20.02
N VAL A 196 12.19 14.73 20.66
CA VAL A 196 12.87 15.47 21.71
C VAL A 196 13.53 16.75 21.13
N LYS A 197 14.18 16.66 19.98
CA LYS A 197 14.76 17.83 19.30
C LYS A 197 13.68 18.85 18.94
N LEU A 198 12.56 18.40 18.36
CA LEU A 198 11.42 19.25 18.02
C LEU A 198 10.85 19.97 19.25
N SER A 199 10.79 19.30 20.41
CA SER A 199 10.32 19.91 21.65
C SER A 199 11.30 20.94 22.25
N ALA A 200 12.59 20.82 21.95
CA ALA A 200 13.64 21.71 22.44
C ALA A 200 13.79 22.98 21.58
N ASP A 201 13.52 22.89 20.28
CA ASP A 201 13.65 24.00 19.33
C ASP A 201 12.27 24.32 18.70
N SER A 202 11.64 25.36 19.23
CA SER A 202 10.30 25.81 18.79
C SER A 202 10.26 26.42 17.37
N GLY A 203 11.36 26.44 16.64
CA GLY A 203 11.47 26.95 15.27
C GLY A 203 11.90 25.90 14.24
N ALA A 204 12.21 24.69 14.66
CA ALA A 204 12.65 23.64 13.75
C ALA A 204 11.45 22.91 13.12
N GLU A 205 11.35 22.96 11.80
CA GLU A 205 10.56 21.99 11.03
C GLU A 205 11.29 20.65 11.03
N GLN A 206 11.13 19.86 12.08
CA GLN A 206 11.70 18.52 12.14
C GLN A 206 10.67 17.53 11.61
N LYS A 207 11.00 16.84 10.54
CA LYS A 207 10.18 15.78 9.97
C LYS A 207 10.88 14.44 10.22
N PHE A 208 10.20 13.53 10.91
CA PHE A 208 10.65 12.15 11.01
C PHE A 208 10.32 11.42 9.70
N PHE A 209 11.29 10.71 9.16
CA PHE A 209 11.11 9.88 7.97
C PHE A 209 10.96 8.42 8.42
N GLY A 210 9.79 7.84 8.14
CA GLY A 210 9.54 6.45 8.47
C GLY A 210 10.26 5.46 7.54
N ILE A 211 10.17 4.18 7.88
CA ILE A 211 10.84 3.10 7.14
C ILE A 211 10.44 3.08 5.65
N ASN A 212 9.17 3.26 5.34
CA ASN A 212 8.70 3.26 3.95
C ASN A 212 9.15 4.48 3.15
N GLU A 213 9.48 5.60 3.81
CA GLU A 213 10.02 6.79 3.14
C GLU A 213 11.53 6.66 2.90
N LYS A 214 12.27 6.05 3.84
CA LYS A 214 13.72 5.84 3.74
C LYS A 214 14.08 4.71 2.79
N ASP A 215 13.32 3.62 2.84
CA ASP A 215 13.57 2.43 2.02
C ASP A 215 12.34 2.04 1.21
N HIS A 216 12.25 2.56 -0.01
CA HIS A 216 11.17 2.25 -0.95
C HIS A 216 11.15 0.78 -1.41
N LYS A 217 12.19 0.00 -1.12
CA LYS A 217 12.23 -1.43 -1.43
C LYS A 217 11.48 -2.26 -0.38
N THR A 218 11.44 -1.77 0.83
CA THR A 218 10.79 -2.42 1.97
C THR A 218 9.30 -2.10 1.99
N LYS A 219 8.51 -2.70 1.12
CA LYS A 219 7.06 -2.43 1.01
C LYS A 219 6.29 -2.98 2.20
N LEU A 220 6.29 -2.28 3.32
CA LEU A 220 5.48 -2.58 4.50
C LEU A 220 4.08 -1.98 4.35
N PRO A 221 3.06 -2.57 5.02
CA PRO A 221 1.73 -1.98 5.07
C PRO A 221 1.74 -0.58 5.67
N ILE A 222 1.02 0.35 5.04
CA ILE A 222 0.92 1.76 5.45
C ILE A 222 -0.43 1.97 6.14
N MET A 223 -0.46 2.77 7.21
CA MET A 223 -1.71 3.16 7.86
C MET A 223 -2.06 4.58 7.48
N ILE A 224 -3.10 4.76 6.65
CA ILE A 224 -3.64 6.07 6.25
C ILE A 224 -5.14 6.07 6.52
N PRO A 225 -5.65 6.91 7.44
CA PRO A 225 -7.10 7.04 7.65
C PRO A 225 -7.82 7.40 6.36
N SER A 226 -8.86 6.62 6.01
CA SER A 226 -9.61 6.76 4.74
C SER A 226 -8.77 6.67 3.46
N GLY A 227 -7.57 6.10 3.54
CA GLY A 227 -6.62 6.03 2.42
C GLY A 227 -7.12 5.21 1.24
N ASN A 228 -7.86 4.11 1.49
CA ASN A 228 -8.46 3.31 0.42
C ASN A 228 -9.58 4.08 -0.32
N MET A 229 -10.40 4.85 0.40
CA MET A 229 -11.43 5.68 -0.21
C MET A 229 -10.79 6.81 -1.03
N TRP A 230 -9.77 7.46 -0.50
CA TRP A 230 -9.01 8.46 -1.23
C TRP A 230 -8.39 7.88 -2.51
N ALA A 231 -7.71 6.74 -2.41
CA ALA A 231 -7.09 6.07 -3.55
C ALA A 231 -8.14 5.70 -4.61
N SER A 232 -9.26 5.10 -4.21
CA SER A 232 -10.35 4.73 -5.14
C SER A 232 -10.92 5.96 -5.85
N THR A 233 -11.19 7.04 -5.11
CA THR A 233 -11.71 8.30 -5.67
C THR A 233 -10.68 8.95 -6.60
N TYR A 234 -9.42 8.98 -6.19
CA TYR A 234 -8.33 9.52 -6.99
C TYR A 234 -8.21 8.79 -8.35
N PHE A 235 -8.09 7.46 -8.32
CA PHE A 235 -7.93 6.67 -9.56
C PHE A 235 -9.19 6.73 -10.43
N LEU A 236 -10.38 6.75 -9.83
CA LEU A 236 -11.63 6.87 -10.57
C LEU A 236 -11.69 8.21 -11.31
N LEU A 237 -11.59 9.33 -10.61
CA LEU A 237 -11.74 10.66 -11.18
C LEU A 237 -10.64 10.99 -12.20
N THR A 238 -9.38 10.74 -11.84
CA THR A 238 -8.26 11.00 -12.76
C THR A 238 -8.23 10.04 -13.93
N GLY A 239 -8.63 8.78 -13.73
CA GLY A 239 -8.74 7.78 -14.80
C GLY A 239 -9.83 8.09 -15.80
N PHE A 240 -11.04 8.50 -15.33
CA PHE A 240 -12.11 8.98 -16.22
C PHE A 240 -11.69 10.21 -17.00
N HIS A 241 -11.04 11.17 -16.34
CA HIS A 241 -10.51 12.34 -17.03
C HIS A 241 -9.49 11.95 -18.11
N ALA A 242 -8.52 11.09 -17.79
CA ALA A 242 -7.52 10.59 -18.75
C ALA A 242 -8.17 9.87 -19.94
N LEU A 243 -9.24 9.09 -19.69
CA LEU A 243 -10.02 8.44 -20.75
C LEU A 243 -10.66 9.47 -21.69
N HIS A 244 -11.27 10.55 -21.15
CA HIS A 244 -11.86 11.61 -21.97
C HIS A 244 -10.80 12.37 -22.79
N VAL A 245 -9.63 12.63 -22.19
CA VAL A 245 -8.47 13.21 -22.92
C VAL A 245 -8.05 12.29 -24.06
N LEU A 246 -7.98 10.99 -23.83
CA LEU A 246 -7.62 10.00 -24.86
C LEU A 246 -8.65 10.00 -26.00
N VAL A 247 -9.94 9.97 -25.67
CA VAL A 247 -11.03 10.05 -26.68
C VAL A 247 -10.92 11.33 -27.50
N GLY A 248 -10.70 12.48 -26.85
CA GLY A 248 -10.49 13.75 -27.55
C GLY A 248 -9.30 13.71 -28.51
N LEU A 249 -8.19 13.14 -28.08
CA LEU A 249 -7.00 12.97 -28.95
C LEU A 249 -7.27 12.07 -30.15
N ILE A 250 -8.02 10.97 -29.96
CA ILE A 250 -8.43 10.09 -31.05
C ILE A 250 -9.30 10.86 -32.07
N VAL A 251 -10.29 11.61 -31.58
CA VAL A 251 -11.15 12.40 -32.46
C VAL A 251 -10.35 13.44 -33.24
N PHE A 252 -9.43 14.18 -32.61
CA PHE A 252 -8.53 15.09 -33.30
C PHE A 252 -7.65 14.38 -34.34
N ALA A 253 -7.11 13.21 -33.99
CA ALA A 253 -6.32 12.42 -34.95
C ALA A 253 -7.17 12.02 -36.17
N LEU A 254 -8.40 11.56 -35.96
CA LEU A 254 -9.31 11.18 -37.02
C LEU A 254 -9.70 12.39 -37.92
N LEU A 255 -9.80 13.58 -37.35
CA LEU A 255 -10.08 14.82 -38.11
C LEU A 255 -8.89 15.25 -39.00
N MET A 256 -7.68 14.79 -38.74
CA MET A 256 -6.50 15.12 -39.54
C MET A 256 -6.43 14.38 -40.87
N PHE A 257 -7.10 13.23 -41.02
CA PHE A 257 -7.05 12.45 -42.28
C PHE A 257 -7.92 12.96 -43.40
N PRO A 258 -9.19 13.43 -43.17
CA PRO A 258 -10.03 13.92 -44.24
C PRO A 258 -9.69 15.38 -44.59
N LYS A 259 -10.01 15.78 -45.86
CA LYS A 259 -9.91 17.18 -46.24
C LYS A 259 -10.88 18.02 -45.40
N LEU A 260 -10.35 19.06 -44.78
CA LEU A 260 -11.11 20.01 -44.00
C LEU A 260 -11.86 20.95 -44.97
N ASP A 261 -13.15 20.70 -45.14
CA ASP A 261 -14.05 21.51 -45.97
C ASP A 261 -15.09 22.16 -45.04
N SER A 262 -15.75 23.22 -45.53
CA SER A 262 -16.75 23.97 -44.75
C SER A 262 -17.91 23.09 -44.28
N SER A 263 -18.20 21.98 -44.95
CA SER A 263 -19.18 20.98 -44.50
C SER A 263 -18.84 20.28 -43.17
N ARG A 264 -17.61 20.41 -42.68
CA ARG A 264 -17.13 19.80 -41.41
C ARG A 264 -16.87 20.85 -40.33
N ALA A 265 -17.21 22.11 -40.57
CA ALA A 265 -17.01 23.19 -39.61
C ALA A 265 -17.65 22.86 -38.25
N ASP A 266 -18.90 22.39 -38.25
CA ASP A 266 -19.65 22.03 -37.06
C ASP A 266 -18.98 20.89 -36.27
N THR A 267 -18.39 19.93 -37.00
CA THR A 267 -17.67 18.82 -36.33
C THR A 267 -16.40 19.29 -35.61
N ILE A 268 -15.68 20.23 -36.25
CA ILE A 268 -14.45 20.81 -35.66
C ILE A 268 -14.79 21.65 -34.44
N GLU A 269 -15.87 22.48 -34.56
CA GLU A 269 -16.35 23.32 -33.47
C GLU A 269 -16.79 22.47 -32.27
N ASN A 270 -17.62 21.45 -32.49
CA ASN A 270 -18.08 20.54 -31.44
C ASN A 270 -16.90 19.79 -30.79
N THR A 271 -15.89 19.38 -31.54
CA THR A 271 -14.70 18.75 -31.01
C THR A 271 -13.88 19.71 -30.15
N GLY A 272 -13.78 20.98 -30.57
CA GLY A 272 -13.14 22.05 -29.81
C GLY A 272 -13.87 22.31 -28.47
N LEU A 273 -15.22 22.41 -28.52
CA LEU A 273 -16.05 22.56 -27.31
C LEU A 273 -15.88 21.38 -26.35
N TYR A 274 -15.87 20.14 -26.86
CA TYR A 274 -15.62 18.97 -26.06
C TYR A 274 -14.25 19.04 -25.38
N TRP A 275 -13.19 19.42 -26.10
CA TRP A 275 -11.84 19.57 -25.54
C TRP A 275 -11.80 20.62 -24.43
N HIS A 276 -12.42 21.78 -24.64
CA HIS A 276 -12.52 22.82 -23.62
C HIS A 276 -13.28 22.34 -22.37
N PHE A 277 -14.34 21.56 -22.56
CA PHE A 277 -15.06 20.95 -21.42
C PHE A 277 -14.16 20.00 -20.62
N VAL A 278 -13.41 19.13 -21.28
CA VAL A 278 -12.48 18.21 -20.63
C VAL A 278 -11.40 18.96 -19.85
N ASP A 279 -10.84 20.03 -20.44
CA ASP A 279 -9.84 20.87 -19.79
C ASP A 279 -10.42 21.63 -18.58
N LEU A 280 -11.63 22.14 -18.70
CA LEU A 280 -12.34 22.82 -17.61
C LEU A 280 -12.56 21.87 -16.42
N VAL A 281 -12.94 20.62 -16.67
CA VAL A 281 -13.08 19.61 -15.61
C VAL A 281 -11.76 19.42 -14.88
N TRP A 282 -10.61 19.41 -15.58
CA TRP A 282 -9.30 19.29 -14.95
C TRP A 282 -8.96 20.45 -14.02
N ILE A 283 -9.35 21.68 -14.39
CA ILE A 283 -9.11 22.87 -13.54
C ILE A 283 -9.77 22.70 -12.15
N PHE A 284 -10.90 22.01 -12.06
CA PHE A 284 -11.56 21.71 -10.79
C PHE A 284 -10.97 20.46 -10.10
N LEU A 285 -10.65 19.41 -10.86
CA LEU A 285 -10.13 18.18 -10.29
C LEU A 285 -8.72 18.35 -9.69
N PHE A 286 -7.88 19.16 -10.32
CA PHE A 286 -6.52 19.36 -9.87
C PHE A 286 -6.44 19.95 -8.45
N PRO A 287 -7.07 21.10 -8.13
CA PRO A 287 -7.04 21.60 -6.75
C PRO A 287 -7.71 20.65 -5.75
N LEU A 288 -8.83 20.02 -6.15
CA LEU A 288 -9.56 19.11 -5.26
C LEU A 288 -8.73 17.88 -4.84
N LEU A 289 -7.90 17.34 -5.73
CA LEU A 289 -7.17 16.10 -5.49
C LEU A 289 -5.72 16.29 -5.05
N TYR A 290 -5.13 17.47 -5.31
CA TYR A 290 -3.70 17.72 -5.06
C TYR A 290 -3.41 18.84 -4.07
N LEU A 291 -4.39 19.70 -3.75
CA LEU A 291 -4.20 20.82 -2.83
C LEU A 291 -4.99 20.65 -1.52
N PHE A 292 -6.02 19.81 -1.50
CA PHE A 292 -6.82 19.44 -0.36
C PHE A 292 -6.76 17.93 -0.14
#